data_bba123cf1f1526c8790c403f1078023f
#
_entry.id   bba123cf1f1526c8790c403f1078023f
#
_cell.length_a   1.000
_cell.length_b   1.000
_cell.length_c   1.000
_cell.angle_alpha   90.00
_cell.angle_beta   90.00
_cell.angle_gamma   90.00
#
_symmetry.space_group_name_H-M   'P 1'
#
loop_
_entity.id
_entity.type
_entity.pdbx_description
1 polymer ?
#
loop_
_entity_poly.entity_id
_entity_poly.type
_entity_poly.pdbx_seq_one_letter_code
_entity_poly.pdbx_strand_id
1 'polypeptide(L)'
;HDLRSGRPFPEFDFPQGQDFDRTVNMTNWDLFFYTRQFYSMDTEFQLAAVTKMLSYPISIASVLHQFSPYSLNPKGPVTLEGLKSLAALRYTLYPLENKTISSTKDRPMRIFILGARAEAQLPGHVWKQLQYLFPEQMFELHFVGPECLLNKEKHQYVTSSTPAVKRVDETISFVYHTDFFHVLHEAQDFFPYDPYLDVFFCFHPGFGAPETSAS
;
A
#
# COMPACT_ATOMS: atom_id res chain seq x y z
N HIS A 1 6.44 -14.22 -13.14
CA HIS A 1 6.45 -14.65 -14.57
C HIS A 1 7.63 -14.04 -15.30
N ASP A 2 7.92 -12.76 -15.06
CA ASP A 2 8.99 -12.03 -15.75
C ASP A 2 10.38 -12.47 -15.29
N LEU A 3 10.53 -12.79 -14.01
CA LEU A 3 11.76 -13.41 -13.46
C LEU A 3 12.06 -14.79 -14.10
N ARG A 4 11.03 -15.54 -14.49
CA ARG A 4 11.19 -16.84 -15.16
C ARG A 4 11.50 -16.71 -16.64
N SER A 5 11.10 -15.60 -17.27
CA SER A 5 11.36 -15.34 -18.69
C SER A 5 12.77 -14.85 -18.98
N GLY A 6 13.52 -14.47 -17.94
CA GLY A 6 14.85 -13.88 -18.06
C GLY A 6 14.88 -12.50 -18.75
N ARG A 7 13.72 -11.92 -19.04
CA ARG A 7 13.66 -10.59 -19.63
C ARG A 7 13.92 -9.52 -18.60
N PRO A 8 14.81 -8.56 -18.86
CA PRO A 8 14.98 -7.42 -17.97
C PRO A 8 13.68 -6.62 -17.89
N PHE A 9 13.43 -6.03 -16.73
CA PHE A 9 12.30 -5.13 -16.58
C PHE A 9 12.54 -3.90 -17.47
N PRO A 10 11.54 -3.40 -18.21
CA PRO A 10 11.74 -2.24 -19.06
C PRO A 10 12.05 -1.03 -18.19
N GLU A 11 13.03 -0.25 -18.60
CA GLU A 11 13.29 1.07 -18.02
C GLU A 11 12.06 1.95 -18.26
N PHE A 12 11.56 2.55 -17.20
CA PHE A 12 10.40 3.42 -17.26
C PHE A 12 10.46 4.44 -16.12
N ASP A 13 10.29 5.70 -16.46
CA ASP A 13 10.27 6.80 -15.52
C ASP A 13 8.83 7.03 -15.02
N PHE A 14 8.64 6.90 -13.72
CA PHE A 14 7.36 7.21 -13.07
C PHE A 14 7.25 8.70 -12.80
N PRO A 15 6.05 9.31 -12.97
CA PRO A 15 5.82 10.69 -12.59
C PRO A 15 6.18 10.92 -11.13
N GLN A 16 6.88 12.01 -10.86
CA GLN A 16 7.23 12.42 -9.51
C GLN A 16 6.32 13.56 -9.07
N GLY A 17 5.44 13.26 -8.13
CA GLY A 17 4.44 14.22 -7.66
C GLY A 17 3.09 14.13 -8.40
N GLN A 18 2.18 14.99 -8.00
CA GLN A 18 0.85 15.15 -8.57
C GLN A 18 0.49 16.63 -8.56
N ASP A 19 0.00 17.11 -9.68
CA ASP A 19 -0.59 18.43 -9.80
C ASP A 19 -1.98 18.43 -9.15
N PHE A 20 -2.16 19.22 -8.08
CA PHE A 20 -3.40 19.23 -7.29
C PHE A 20 -4.58 19.90 -8.00
N ASP A 21 -4.33 20.67 -9.05
CA ASP A 21 -5.38 21.26 -9.85
C ASP A 21 -6.02 20.23 -10.81
N ARG A 22 -5.43 19.04 -10.92
CA ARG A 22 -5.92 17.97 -11.77
C ARG A 22 -6.53 16.83 -10.96
N THR A 23 -7.76 16.47 -11.30
CA THR A 23 -8.43 15.31 -10.73
C THR A 23 -7.88 14.03 -11.35
N VAL A 24 -7.38 13.13 -10.50
CA VAL A 24 -6.96 11.79 -10.93
C VAL A 24 -8.18 10.93 -11.22
N ASN A 25 -8.20 10.27 -12.38
CA ASN A 25 -9.26 9.37 -12.76
C ASN A 25 -8.78 7.91 -12.65
N MET A 26 -9.41 7.15 -11.76
CA MET A 26 -9.07 5.75 -11.48
C MET A 26 -10.04 4.75 -12.12
N THR A 27 -10.86 5.16 -13.09
CA THR A 27 -11.86 4.31 -13.74
C THR A 27 -11.21 3.17 -14.55
N ASN A 28 -10.13 3.46 -15.25
CA ASN A 28 -9.33 2.49 -15.99
C ASN A 28 -7.88 2.96 -16.11
N TRP A 29 -6.99 2.09 -16.61
CA TRP A 29 -5.56 2.39 -16.72
C TRP A 29 -5.25 3.53 -17.70
N ASP A 30 -5.96 3.66 -18.79
CA ASP A 30 -5.69 4.72 -19.78
C ASP A 30 -5.99 6.10 -19.20
N LEU A 31 -7.13 6.24 -18.54
CA LEU A 31 -7.49 7.48 -17.84
C LEU A 31 -6.58 7.76 -16.66
N PHE A 32 -6.16 6.72 -15.93
CA PHE A 32 -5.20 6.86 -14.84
C PHE A 32 -3.86 7.39 -15.37
N PHE A 33 -3.28 6.75 -16.38
CA PHE A 33 -2.01 7.18 -16.96
C PHE A 33 -2.09 8.60 -17.52
N TYR A 34 -3.17 8.92 -18.23
CA TYR A 34 -3.38 10.26 -18.78
C TYR A 34 -3.47 11.33 -17.68
N THR A 35 -4.32 11.12 -16.68
CA THR A 35 -4.53 12.10 -15.60
C THR A 35 -3.34 12.21 -14.66
N ARG A 36 -2.52 11.17 -14.54
CA ARG A 36 -1.26 11.15 -13.80
C ARG A 36 -0.06 11.58 -14.62
N GLN A 37 -0.24 11.90 -15.90
CA GLN A 37 0.83 12.35 -16.81
C GLN A 37 1.97 11.33 -16.93
N PHE A 38 1.63 10.05 -17.03
CA PHE A 38 2.61 9.04 -17.40
C PHE A 38 3.10 9.27 -18.82
N TYR A 39 4.39 9.02 -19.05
CA TYR A 39 4.92 9.00 -20.41
C TYR A 39 4.26 7.91 -21.25
N SER A 40 4.27 8.11 -22.56
CA SER A 40 3.79 7.11 -23.51
C SER A 40 4.54 5.78 -23.34
N MET A 41 3.82 4.67 -23.38
CA MET A 41 4.37 3.32 -23.33
C MET A 41 4.35 2.73 -24.72
N ASP A 42 5.53 2.56 -25.30
CA ASP A 42 5.68 2.23 -26.72
C ASP A 42 5.42 0.74 -27.03
N THR A 43 5.39 -0.11 -26.03
CA THR A 43 5.20 -1.55 -26.19
C THR A 43 4.18 -2.12 -25.23
N GLU A 44 3.45 -3.16 -25.66
CA GLU A 44 2.53 -3.90 -24.78
C GLU A 44 3.25 -4.50 -23.57
N PHE A 45 4.51 -4.89 -23.73
CA PHE A 45 5.32 -5.41 -22.64
C PHE A 45 5.59 -4.35 -21.57
N GLN A 46 5.91 -3.13 -21.97
CA GLN A 46 6.10 -2.01 -21.05
C GLN A 46 4.80 -1.67 -20.32
N LEU A 47 3.69 -1.57 -21.05
CA LEU A 47 2.37 -1.35 -20.48
C LEU A 47 2.02 -2.43 -19.44
N ALA A 48 2.17 -3.70 -19.80
CA ALA A 48 1.89 -4.83 -18.91
C ALA A 48 2.79 -4.83 -17.67
N ALA A 49 4.07 -4.49 -17.83
CA ALA A 49 5.00 -4.41 -16.72
C ALA A 49 4.67 -3.27 -15.75
N VAL A 50 4.37 -2.09 -16.26
CA VAL A 50 4.03 -0.91 -15.47
C VAL A 50 2.70 -1.11 -14.74
N THR A 51 1.65 -1.59 -15.42
CA THR A 51 0.35 -1.88 -14.79
C THR A 51 0.47 -2.93 -13.69
N LYS A 52 1.27 -3.97 -13.90
CA LYS A 52 1.52 -5.00 -12.89
C LYS A 52 2.18 -4.45 -11.64
N MET A 53 3.21 -3.62 -11.78
CA MET A 53 3.86 -2.98 -10.63
C MET A 53 2.91 -2.06 -9.86
N LEU A 54 2.14 -1.27 -10.60
CA LEU A 54 1.22 -0.29 -10.02
C LEU A 54 -0.05 -0.92 -9.42
N SER A 55 -0.36 -2.17 -9.74
CA SER A 55 -1.58 -2.83 -9.25
C SER A 55 -1.72 -2.74 -7.73
N TYR A 56 -0.65 -2.94 -6.97
CA TYR A 56 -0.71 -2.90 -5.52
C TYR A 56 -0.96 -1.49 -4.97
N PRO A 57 -0.12 -0.48 -5.23
CA PRO A 57 -0.34 0.86 -4.69
C PRO A 57 -1.64 1.50 -5.19
N ILE A 58 -2.03 1.25 -6.45
CA ILE A 58 -3.24 1.84 -7.01
C ILE A 58 -4.51 1.15 -6.50
N SER A 59 -4.48 -0.17 -6.23
CA SER A 59 -5.60 -0.84 -5.55
C SER A 59 -5.81 -0.27 -4.14
N ILE A 60 -4.74 -0.06 -3.38
CA ILE A 60 -4.83 0.59 -2.07
C ILE A 60 -5.40 2.00 -2.21
N ALA A 61 -4.87 2.80 -3.14
CA ALA A 61 -5.35 4.16 -3.38
C ALA A 61 -6.83 4.20 -3.75
N SER A 62 -7.29 3.28 -4.60
CA SER A 62 -8.69 3.18 -5.01
C SER A 62 -9.61 2.88 -3.82
N VAL A 63 -9.22 1.93 -2.97
CA VAL A 63 -9.99 1.58 -1.77
C VAL A 63 -10.03 2.75 -0.78
N LEU A 64 -8.90 3.37 -0.50
CA LEU A 64 -8.84 4.53 0.39
C LEU A 64 -9.72 5.68 -0.10
N HIS A 65 -9.69 5.97 -1.39
CA HIS A 65 -10.52 7.03 -1.97
C HIS A 65 -12.01 6.72 -1.95
N GLN A 66 -12.39 5.48 -2.29
CA GLN A 66 -13.80 5.11 -2.46
C GLN A 66 -14.51 4.78 -1.15
N PHE A 67 -13.82 4.13 -0.22
CA PHE A 67 -14.45 3.52 0.96
C PHE A 67 -13.97 4.07 2.30
N SER A 68 -13.04 5.03 2.29
CA SER A 68 -12.53 5.64 3.51
C SER A 68 -12.74 7.16 3.51
N PRO A 69 -12.50 7.84 4.64
CA PRO A 69 -12.56 9.29 4.72
C PRO A 69 -11.47 10.03 3.93
N TYR A 70 -10.51 9.32 3.37
CA TYR A 70 -9.40 9.90 2.61
C TYR A 70 -9.80 10.11 1.15
N SER A 71 -9.39 11.23 0.57
CA SER A 71 -9.71 11.58 -0.82
C SER A 71 -8.44 11.87 -1.62
N LEU A 72 -8.44 11.45 -2.89
CA LEU A 72 -7.40 11.80 -3.86
C LEU A 72 -7.31 13.31 -4.11
N ASN A 73 -8.39 14.02 -3.87
CA ASN A 73 -8.43 15.47 -3.91
C ASN A 73 -8.65 15.99 -2.47
N PRO A 74 -7.63 16.52 -1.80
CA PRO A 74 -7.74 17.01 -0.43
C PRO A 74 -8.77 18.14 -0.25
N LYS A 75 -9.06 18.88 -1.33
CA LYS A 75 -10.08 19.94 -1.35
C LYS A 75 -11.44 19.46 -1.88
N GLY A 76 -11.51 18.22 -2.35
CA GLY A 76 -12.72 17.64 -2.89
C GLY A 76 -13.61 16.98 -1.83
N PRO A 77 -14.87 16.69 -2.18
CA PRO A 77 -15.78 16.01 -1.28
C PRO A 77 -15.31 14.54 -1.08
N VAL A 78 -15.48 14.06 0.14
CA VAL A 78 -15.37 12.64 0.45
C VAL A 78 -16.52 11.90 -0.23
N THR A 79 -16.29 10.68 -0.68
CA THR A 79 -17.33 9.85 -1.31
C THR A 79 -18.45 9.51 -0.33
N LEU A 80 -19.61 9.14 -0.83
CA LEU A 80 -20.75 8.74 0.01
C LEU A 80 -20.39 7.53 0.89
N GLU A 81 -19.67 6.55 0.34
CA GLU A 81 -19.23 5.37 1.08
C GLU A 81 -18.16 5.75 2.12
N GLY A 82 -17.27 6.67 1.82
CA GLY A 82 -16.33 7.23 2.78
C GLY A 82 -17.02 7.94 3.95
N LEU A 83 -18.08 8.71 3.68
CA LEU A 83 -18.90 9.34 4.74
C LEU A 83 -19.63 8.29 5.60
N LYS A 84 -20.15 7.23 4.99
CA LYS A 84 -20.76 6.11 5.74
C LYS A 84 -19.74 5.42 6.63
N SER A 85 -18.54 5.16 6.11
CA SER A 85 -17.45 4.56 6.89
C SER A 85 -17.06 5.43 8.07
N LEU A 86 -16.92 6.73 7.86
CA LEU A 86 -16.62 7.69 8.94
C LEU A 86 -17.72 7.73 9.99
N ALA A 87 -18.99 7.72 9.59
CA ALA A 87 -20.12 7.71 10.50
C ALA A 87 -20.15 6.42 11.31
N ALA A 88 -19.91 5.26 10.69
CA ALA A 88 -19.84 3.98 11.36
C ALA A 88 -18.71 3.93 12.40
N LEU A 89 -17.52 4.39 12.03
CA LEU A 89 -16.39 4.47 12.95
C LEU A 89 -16.70 5.35 14.16
N ARG A 90 -17.26 6.53 13.95
CA ARG A 90 -17.64 7.44 15.03
C ARG A 90 -18.70 6.82 15.96
N TYR A 91 -19.71 6.18 15.38
CA TYR A 91 -20.79 5.58 16.16
C TYR A 91 -20.33 4.36 16.96
N THR A 92 -19.52 3.49 16.35
CA THR A 92 -19.13 2.21 16.95
C THR A 92 -18.03 2.36 17.99
N LEU A 93 -17.05 3.24 17.73
CA LEU A 93 -15.83 3.30 18.52
C LEU A 93 -15.82 4.43 19.55
N TYR A 94 -16.55 5.52 19.28
CA TYR A 94 -16.58 6.71 20.13
C TYR A 94 -17.98 7.29 20.31
N PRO A 95 -18.93 6.52 20.85
CA PRO A 95 -20.32 6.93 20.89
C PRO A 95 -20.58 8.18 21.75
N LEU A 96 -19.68 8.57 22.65
CA LEU A 96 -19.89 9.63 23.63
C LEU A 96 -18.71 10.62 23.78
N GLU A 97 -17.60 10.40 23.16
CA GLU A 97 -16.46 11.30 23.26
C GLU A 97 -16.27 12.11 21.96
N ASN A 98 -16.35 13.43 22.08
CA ASN A 98 -15.93 14.38 21.04
C ASN A 98 -14.38 14.36 20.87
N LYS A 99 -13.78 13.18 20.74
CA LYS A 99 -12.38 13.11 20.35
C LYS A 99 -12.30 13.59 18.91
N THR A 100 -11.70 14.74 18.73
CA THR A 100 -11.22 15.22 17.44
C THR A 100 -10.49 14.07 16.79
N ILE A 101 -10.86 13.71 15.55
CA ILE A 101 -10.09 12.78 14.73
C ILE A 101 -8.66 13.29 14.80
N SER A 102 -7.78 12.49 15.38
CA SER A 102 -6.36 12.82 15.52
C SER A 102 -5.90 13.30 14.15
N SER A 103 -5.35 14.51 14.09
CA SER A 103 -4.88 15.06 12.84
C SER A 103 -3.93 14.05 12.22
N THR A 104 -4.24 13.58 11.03
CA THR A 104 -3.40 12.62 10.28
C THR A 104 -2.00 13.18 10.00
N LYS A 105 -1.80 14.48 10.26
CA LYS A 105 -0.52 15.18 10.09
C LYS A 105 0.55 14.76 11.11
N ASP A 106 0.14 14.24 12.26
CA ASP A 106 1.08 13.93 13.35
C ASP A 106 1.48 12.45 13.42
N ARG A 107 0.76 11.58 12.70
CA ARG A 107 1.00 10.15 12.67
C ARG A 107 0.87 9.59 11.25
N PRO A 108 1.75 8.66 10.84
CA PRO A 108 1.58 7.98 9.56
C PRO A 108 0.35 7.06 9.60
N MET A 109 -0.30 6.91 8.46
CA MET A 109 -1.24 5.82 8.23
C MET A 109 -0.44 4.53 8.10
N ARG A 110 -0.77 3.53 8.93
CA ARG A 110 -0.18 2.21 8.84
C ARG A 110 -1.02 1.34 7.90
N ILE A 111 -0.39 0.87 6.85
CA ILE A 111 -1.00 -0.04 5.89
C ILE A 111 -0.36 -1.41 6.07
N PHE A 112 -1.12 -2.35 6.62
CA PHE A 112 -0.69 -3.73 6.83
C PHE A 112 -1.02 -4.56 5.59
N ILE A 113 0.01 -5.08 4.92
CA ILE A 113 -0.11 -5.98 3.77
C ILE A 113 0.18 -7.39 4.27
N LEU A 114 -0.90 -8.16 4.49
CA LEU A 114 -0.84 -9.49 5.09
C LEU A 114 -0.55 -10.56 4.04
N GLY A 115 0.33 -11.49 4.37
CA GLY A 115 0.82 -12.50 3.43
C GLY A 115 1.70 -11.91 2.33
N ALA A 116 2.39 -10.80 2.63
CA ALA A 116 3.19 -10.07 1.68
C ALA A 116 4.35 -10.90 1.13
N ARG A 117 4.52 -10.86 -0.19
CA ARG A 117 5.57 -11.56 -0.93
C ARG A 117 6.11 -10.69 -2.06
N ALA A 118 5.43 -10.68 -3.20
CA ALA A 118 5.82 -9.86 -4.36
C ALA A 118 5.68 -8.37 -4.08
N GLU A 119 4.69 -7.98 -3.31
CA GLU A 119 4.40 -6.61 -2.88
C GLU A 119 5.60 -6.01 -2.13
N ALA A 120 6.19 -6.81 -1.24
CA ALA A 120 7.33 -6.40 -0.43
C ALA A 120 8.62 -6.22 -1.23
N GLN A 121 8.69 -6.76 -2.45
CA GLN A 121 9.85 -6.67 -3.34
C GLN A 121 9.80 -5.47 -4.29
N LEU A 122 8.68 -4.76 -4.36
CA LEU A 122 8.55 -3.59 -5.23
C LEU A 122 9.50 -2.47 -4.82
N PRO A 123 10.08 -1.77 -5.80
CA PRO A 123 10.94 -0.62 -5.53
C PRO A 123 10.18 0.51 -4.82
N GLY A 124 10.90 1.30 -4.03
CA GLY A 124 10.30 2.42 -3.28
C GLY A 124 9.59 3.45 -4.16
N HIS A 125 10.11 3.74 -5.35
CA HIS A 125 9.50 4.70 -6.28
C HIS A 125 8.13 4.26 -6.81
N VAL A 126 7.85 2.95 -6.85
CA VAL A 126 6.53 2.42 -7.21
C VAL A 126 5.54 2.70 -6.08
N TRP A 127 5.93 2.44 -4.83
CA TRP A 127 5.10 2.73 -3.67
C TRP A 127 4.90 4.23 -3.43
N LYS A 128 5.84 5.07 -3.85
CA LYS A 128 5.66 6.53 -3.83
C LYS A 128 4.49 7.02 -4.68
N GLN A 129 4.06 6.26 -5.67
CA GLN A 129 2.86 6.58 -6.44
C GLN A 129 1.61 6.64 -5.55
N LEU A 130 1.54 5.82 -4.49
CA LEU A 130 0.48 5.93 -3.48
C LEU A 130 0.56 7.27 -2.73
N GLN A 131 1.75 7.66 -2.29
CA GLN A 131 1.94 8.90 -1.53
C GLN A 131 1.60 10.14 -2.38
N TYR A 132 1.95 10.17 -3.65
CA TYR A 132 1.60 11.28 -4.54
C TYR A 132 0.10 11.47 -4.73
N LEU A 133 -0.70 10.43 -4.55
CA LEU A 133 -2.16 10.51 -4.62
C LEU A 133 -2.78 11.07 -3.33
N PHE A 134 -2.06 11.00 -2.21
CA PHE A 134 -2.50 11.50 -0.90
C PHE A 134 -1.36 12.32 -0.26
N PRO A 135 -1.09 13.51 -0.78
CA PRO A 135 0.12 14.27 -0.43
C PRO A 135 0.17 14.79 1.00
N GLU A 136 -0.98 14.94 1.64
CA GLU A 136 -1.05 15.37 3.04
C GLU A 136 -0.91 14.19 4.01
N GLN A 137 -0.78 12.96 3.48
CA GLN A 137 -0.73 11.74 4.26
C GLN A 137 0.68 11.17 4.28
N MET A 138 1.20 10.89 5.47
CA MET A 138 2.37 10.02 5.64
C MET A 138 1.94 8.56 5.69
N PHE A 139 2.75 7.67 5.14
CA PHE A 139 2.47 6.23 5.11
C PHE A 139 3.58 5.42 5.74
N GLU A 140 3.19 4.41 6.50
CA GLU A 140 4.06 3.35 6.96
C GLU A 140 3.50 2.01 6.46
N LEU A 141 4.19 1.38 5.51
CA LEU A 141 3.77 0.12 4.92
C LEU A 141 4.37 -1.04 5.71
N HIS A 142 3.53 -1.81 6.37
CA HIS A 142 3.89 -3.01 7.11
C HIS A 142 3.69 -4.23 6.22
N PHE A 143 4.78 -4.80 5.71
CA PHE A 143 4.76 -6.07 4.99
C PHE A 143 4.87 -7.20 6.00
N VAL A 144 3.83 -8.03 6.10
CA VAL A 144 3.72 -9.07 7.12
C VAL A 144 3.65 -10.45 6.47
N GLY A 145 4.60 -11.30 6.79
CA GLY A 145 4.64 -12.68 6.31
C GLY A 145 6.05 -13.23 6.18
N PRO A 146 6.23 -14.56 6.21
CA PRO A 146 7.56 -15.20 6.20
C PRO A 146 8.36 -14.95 4.92
N GLU A 147 7.71 -14.57 3.82
CA GLU A 147 8.34 -14.31 2.52
C GLU A 147 8.43 -12.81 2.17
N CYS A 148 8.22 -11.90 3.14
CA CYS A 148 8.25 -10.47 2.87
C CYS A 148 9.66 -9.89 2.74
N LEU A 149 10.66 -10.50 3.34
CA LEU A 149 12.04 -10.01 3.34
C LEU A 149 12.95 -10.94 2.52
N LEU A 150 13.44 -10.45 1.38
CA LEU A 150 14.31 -11.19 0.48
C LEU A 150 15.75 -10.66 0.54
N ASN A 151 16.71 -11.55 0.82
CA ASN A 151 18.11 -11.26 0.56
C ASN A 151 18.38 -11.44 -0.95
N LYS A 152 18.59 -10.32 -1.64
CA LYS A 152 18.78 -10.31 -3.10
C LYS A 152 20.06 -10.99 -3.56
N GLU A 153 21.11 -10.97 -2.74
CA GLU A 153 22.41 -11.59 -3.09
C GLU A 153 22.33 -13.11 -3.01
N LYS A 154 21.64 -13.63 -2.01
CA LYS A 154 21.49 -15.07 -1.76
C LYS A 154 20.23 -15.67 -2.41
N HIS A 155 19.35 -14.84 -2.97
CA HIS A 155 18.04 -15.24 -3.48
C HIS A 155 17.22 -16.07 -2.47
N GLN A 156 17.32 -15.75 -1.18
CA GLN A 156 16.65 -16.48 -0.10
C GLN A 156 15.84 -15.52 0.77
N TYR A 157 14.70 -16.00 1.24
CA TYR A 157 13.93 -15.26 2.24
C TYR A 157 14.67 -15.31 3.58
N VAL A 158 14.61 -14.19 4.28
CA VAL A 158 15.27 -13.99 5.56
C VAL A 158 14.23 -13.92 6.65
N THR A 159 14.41 -14.72 7.69
CA THR A 159 13.62 -14.61 8.92
C THR A 159 14.38 -13.77 9.94
N SER A 160 13.70 -12.82 10.57
CA SER A 160 14.25 -11.94 11.59
C SER A 160 13.27 -11.83 12.75
N SER A 161 13.79 -11.94 13.97
CA SER A 161 13.00 -11.73 15.20
C SER A 161 12.67 -10.25 15.45
N THR A 162 13.32 -9.35 14.74
CA THR A 162 13.07 -7.90 14.84
C THR A 162 12.62 -7.37 13.48
N PRO A 163 11.67 -6.43 13.45
CA PRO A 163 11.25 -5.82 12.20
C PRO A 163 12.40 -5.12 11.48
N ALA A 164 12.51 -5.32 10.18
CA ALA A 164 13.45 -4.58 9.35
C ALA A 164 12.77 -3.30 8.84
N VAL A 165 13.37 -2.16 9.10
CA VAL A 165 12.82 -0.85 8.69
C VAL A 165 13.63 -0.27 7.55
N LYS A 166 12.95 0.15 6.49
CA LYS A 166 13.53 0.87 5.36
C LYS A 166 12.80 2.18 5.14
N ARG A 167 13.45 3.29 5.41
CA ARG A 167 12.93 4.60 5.07
C ARG A 167 13.15 4.87 3.58
N VAL A 168 12.09 5.20 2.85
CA VAL A 168 12.18 5.60 1.45
C VAL A 168 12.44 7.10 1.36
N ASP A 169 11.64 7.89 2.08
CA ASP A 169 11.84 9.32 2.31
C ASP A 169 11.10 9.78 3.59
N GLU A 170 10.80 11.08 3.70
CA GLU A 170 10.10 11.64 4.88
C GLU A 170 8.62 11.26 4.95
N THR A 171 8.02 10.87 3.82
CA THR A 171 6.57 10.64 3.69
C THR A 171 6.18 9.17 3.65
N ILE A 172 7.11 8.28 3.34
CA ILE A 172 6.83 6.85 3.23
C ILE A 172 7.99 5.99 3.75
N SER A 173 7.66 5.04 4.60
CA SER A 173 8.58 4.03 5.15
C SER A 173 8.00 2.64 5.03
N PHE A 174 8.89 1.64 5.04
CA PHE A 174 8.56 0.22 4.97
C PHE A 174 9.02 -0.47 6.23
N VAL A 175 8.17 -1.33 6.77
CA VAL A 175 8.48 -2.19 7.91
C VAL A 175 8.19 -3.63 7.52
N TYR A 176 9.17 -4.50 7.64
CA TYR A 176 9.07 -5.91 7.26
C TYR A 176 9.00 -6.77 8.51
N HIS A 177 7.93 -7.55 8.64
CA HIS A 177 7.70 -8.49 9.73
C HIS A 177 7.66 -9.89 9.15
N THR A 178 8.68 -10.69 9.45
CA THR A 178 8.87 -12.01 8.84
C THR A 178 8.11 -13.14 9.52
N ASP A 179 7.29 -12.81 10.50
CA ASP A 179 6.38 -13.73 11.15
C ASP A 179 4.96 -13.66 10.60
N PHE A 180 4.13 -14.62 10.96
CA PHE A 180 2.70 -14.60 10.64
C PHE A 180 1.97 -13.53 11.45
N PHE A 181 0.96 -12.92 10.83
CA PHE A 181 0.20 -11.85 11.47
C PHE A 181 -0.41 -12.26 12.82
N HIS A 182 -0.96 -13.47 12.95
CA HIS A 182 -1.57 -13.90 14.20
C HIS A 182 -0.55 -14.00 15.36
N VAL A 183 0.69 -14.40 15.08
CA VAL A 183 1.76 -14.45 16.08
C VAL A 183 2.10 -13.06 16.60
N LEU A 184 2.28 -12.11 15.68
CA LEU A 184 2.57 -10.71 16.01
C LEU A 184 1.39 -10.03 16.72
N HIS A 185 0.17 -10.38 16.34
CA HIS A 185 -1.04 -9.89 16.98
C HIS A 185 -1.17 -10.39 18.42
N GLU A 186 -0.96 -11.67 18.66
CA GLU A 186 -0.96 -12.28 20.00
C GLU A 186 0.17 -11.72 20.90
N ALA A 187 1.33 -11.43 20.30
CA ALA A 187 2.44 -10.76 20.97
C ALA A 187 2.18 -9.26 21.25
N GLN A 188 1.09 -8.71 20.72
CA GLN A 188 0.71 -7.29 20.82
C GLN A 188 1.69 -6.31 20.15
N ASP A 189 2.47 -6.76 19.18
CA ASP A 189 3.49 -5.95 18.51
C ASP A 189 2.92 -4.74 17.77
N PHE A 190 1.66 -4.81 17.35
CA PHE A 190 0.97 -3.74 16.61
C PHE A 190 0.09 -2.85 17.48
N PHE A 191 -0.10 -3.20 18.76
CA PHE A 191 -1.00 -2.45 19.64
C PHE A 191 -0.42 -1.11 20.12
N PRO A 192 -1.27 -0.08 20.35
CA PRO A 192 -2.69 -0.08 20.05
C PRO A 192 -2.98 0.11 18.56
N TYR A 193 -4.06 -0.52 18.09
CA TYR A 193 -4.59 -0.22 16.75
C TYR A 193 -5.36 1.10 16.77
N ASP A 194 -5.26 1.82 15.64
CA ASP A 194 -6.02 3.03 15.40
C ASP A 194 -7.03 2.80 14.26
N PRO A 195 -8.35 2.83 14.54
CA PRO A 195 -9.35 2.51 13.54
C PRO A 195 -9.44 3.51 12.38
N TYR A 196 -8.82 4.68 12.52
CA TYR A 196 -8.77 5.70 11.47
C TYR A 196 -7.50 5.66 10.65
N LEU A 197 -6.40 5.16 11.22
CA LEU A 197 -5.08 5.20 10.61
C LEU A 197 -4.48 3.82 10.30
N ASP A 198 -5.12 2.74 10.74
CA ASP A 198 -4.67 1.38 10.47
C ASP A 198 -5.57 0.69 9.47
N VAL A 199 -5.01 0.27 8.35
CA VAL A 199 -5.75 -0.38 7.26
C VAL A 199 -5.07 -1.68 6.88
N PHE A 200 -5.86 -2.72 6.62
CA PHE A 200 -5.36 -4.06 6.32
C PHE A 200 -5.71 -4.46 4.89
N PHE A 201 -4.71 -4.98 4.17
CA PHE A 201 -4.85 -5.49 2.82
C PHE A 201 -4.32 -6.91 2.69
N CYS A 202 -5.05 -7.74 1.94
CA CYS A 202 -4.65 -9.09 1.56
C CYS A 202 -4.74 -9.19 0.04
N PHE A 203 -3.62 -9.22 -0.66
CA PHE A 203 -3.64 -9.33 -2.12
C PHE A 203 -3.70 -10.78 -2.59
N HIS A 204 -2.77 -11.60 -2.12
CA HIS A 204 -2.70 -13.03 -2.43
C HIS A 204 -2.33 -13.83 -1.18
N PRO A 205 -3.19 -13.85 -0.16
CA PRO A 205 -2.85 -14.35 1.18
C PRO A 205 -2.62 -15.87 1.24
N GLY A 206 -2.94 -16.61 0.17
CA GLY A 206 -2.76 -18.06 0.14
C GLY A 206 -3.72 -18.84 1.04
N PHE A 207 -4.84 -18.26 1.48
CA PHE A 207 -5.82 -18.94 2.31
C PHE A 207 -6.29 -20.25 1.66
N GLY A 208 -6.15 -21.37 2.38
CA GLY A 208 -6.52 -22.69 1.89
C GLY A 208 -5.53 -23.33 0.90
N ALA A 209 -4.39 -22.68 0.62
CA ALA A 209 -3.31 -23.39 -0.08
C ALA A 209 -2.80 -24.53 0.81
N PRO A 210 -2.62 -25.75 0.26
CA PRO A 210 -2.00 -26.82 1.04
C PRO A 210 -0.61 -26.36 1.47
N GLU A 211 -0.28 -26.56 2.75
CA GLU A 211 1.08 -26.32 3.21
C GLU A 211 2.02 -27.15 2.32
N THR A 212 2.82 -26.50 1.53
CA THR A 212 3.94 -27.14 0.87
C THR A 212 4.91 -27.49 2.00
N SER A 213 4.73 -28.68 2.56
CA SER A 213 5.69 -29.26 3.48
C SER A 213 7.05 -29.15 2.80
N ALA A 214 7.90 -28.34 3.37
CA ALA A 214 9.29 -28.27 2.99
C ALA A 214 9.88 -29.67 3.15
N SER A 215 10.15 -30.32 2.05
CA SER A 215 11.02 -31.51 1.98
C SER A 215 12.43 -31.05 1.69
#